data_4fb4aef64f8e07ddac766d41fc160d21
#
_entry.id   4fb4aef64f8e07ddac766d41fc160d21
#
_cell.length_a   1.000
_cell.length_b   1.000
_cell.length_c   1.000
_cell.angle_alpha   90.00
_cell.angle_beta   90.00
_cell.angle_gamma   90.00
#
_symmetry.space_group_name_H-M   'P 1'
#
loop_
_entity.id
_entity.type
_entity.pdbx_description
1 polymer ?
#
loop_
_entity_poly.entity_id
_entity_poly.type
_entity_poly.pdbx_seq_one_letter_code
_entity_poly.pdbx_strand_id
1 'polypeptide(L)'
;ELRQGEDYDLLKGTLSSRVYLKQRNAKAQNMLQNSIEPIYAFADLLGLEGLYPKDYLEYLWKLLIRNHPHDSICGCGTDAVHKNMEDRFARWEEAAGELLHDGMDTIASRITRKDMKKDDYLVTVWNTTEETRSGIARLSVRIPEEERMKGFALTDENGRDIPFEVVGKYREAMRSTSPINLPGWIDCDTFETEILVEDIAPMGYTSFVLKKSEREVPVCREESTPVRT
;
A
#
# COMPACT_ATOMS: atom_id res chain seq x y z
N GLU A 1 -4.70 -10.49 31.90
CA GLU A 1 -5.34 -9.17 31.75
C GLU A 1 -5.68 -8.63 33.16
N LEU A 2 -5.05 -7.52 33.56
CA LEU A 2 -5.32 -6.88 34.85
C LEU A 2 -6.65 -6.13 34.77
N ARG A 3 -7.70 -6.68 35.38
CA ARG A 3 -9.04 -6.12 35.35
C ARG A 3 -9.38 -5.19 36.53
N GLN A 4 -8.56 -5.23 37.57
CA GLN A 4 -8.72 -4.38 38.77
C GLN A 4 -7.40 -3.67 39.02
N GLY A 5 -7.43 -2.37 39.15
CA GLY A 5 -6.30 -1.51 39.42
C GLY A 5 -6.58 -0.54 40.57
N GLU A 6 -7.47 -0.92 41.48
CA GLU A 6 -7.89 -0.05 42.59
C GLU A 6 -6.77 0.14 43.62
N ASP A 7 -5.88 -0.89 43.71
CA ASP A 7 -4.75 -0.89 44.64
C ASP A 7 -3.42 -0.44 43.98
N TYR A 8 -3.46 -0.04 42.69
CA TYR A 8 -2.30 0.42 41.95
C TYR A 8 -2.65 1.68 41.15
N ASP A 9 -1.70 2.58 41.00
CA ASP A 9 -1.80 3.78 40.17
C ASP A 9 -1.84 3.46 38.66
N LEU A 10 -2.77 2.63 38.24
CA LEU A 10 -2.99 2.31 36.84
C LEU A 10 -3.82 3.38 36.17
N LEU A 11 -3.33 3.90 35.07
CA LEU A 11 -4.07 4.84 34.22
C LEU A 11 -5.17 4.11 33.46
N LYS A 12 -6.36 4.06 34.07
CA LYS A 12 -7.53 3.40 33.48
C LYS A 12 -7.92 4.07 32.16
N GLY A 13 -8.29 3.30 31.15
CA GLY A 13 -8.81 3.78 29.89
C GLY A 13 -7.77 4.29 28.87
N THR A 14 -6.46 4.29 29.19
CA THR A 14 -5.43 4.74 28.23
C THR A 14 -5.38 3.89 26.97
N LEU A 15 -5.64 2.57 27.07
CA LEU A 15 -5.69 1.67 25.91
C LEU A 15 -6.93 1.91 25.03
N SER A 16 -8.03 2.36 25.61
CA SER A 16 -9.30 2.60 24.90
C SER A 16 -9.49 4.07 24.49
N SER A 17 -8.68 4.98 25.03
CA SER A 17 -8.73 6.39 24.64
C SER A 17 -8.15 6.59 23.25
N ARG A 18 -8.85 7.33 22.37
CA ARG A 18 -8.39 7.71 21.03
C ARG A 18 -7.78 6.53 20.25
N VAL A 19 -8.52 5.41 20.20
CA VAL A 19 -8.07 4.15 19.58
C VAL A 19 -7.59 4.35 18.14
N TYR A 20 -8.20 5.27 17.42
CA TYR A 20 -7.80 5.59 16.03
C TYR A 20 -6.33 6.04 15.92
N LEU A 21 -5.77 6.75 16.90
CA LEU A 21 -4.34 7.12 16.91
C LEU A 21 -3.44 5.88 17.08
N LYS A 22 -3.85 4.95 17.93
CA LYS A 22 -3.13 3.69 18.13
C LYS A 22 -3.19 2.80 16.88
N GLN A 23 -4.34 2.78 16.20
CA GLN A 23 -4.51 2.08 14.93
C GLN A 23 -3.62 2.69 13.83
N ARG A 24 -3.59 4.03 13.71
CA ARG A 24 -2.68 4.72 12.78
C ARG A 24 -1.22 4.43 13.11
N ASN A 25 -0.87 4.45 14.40
CA ASN A 25 0.49 4.12 14.85
C ASN A 25 0.89 2.70 14.47
N ALA A 26 0.03 1.72 14.75
CA ALA A 26 0.29 0.31 14.41
C ALA A 26 0.43 0.12 12.90
N LYS A 27 -0.45 0.75 12.10
CA LYS A 27 -0.36 0.73 10.64
C LYS A 27 0.94 1.35 10.14
N ALA A 28 1.32 2.52 10.67
CA ALA A 28 2.54 3.21 10.27
C ALA A 28 3.80 2.40 10.63
N GLN A 29 3.85 1.87 11.84
CA GLN A 29 4.96 1.03 12.28
C GLN A 29 5.09 -0.24 11.42
N ASN A 30 3.97 -0.93 11.19
CA ASN A 30 3.95 -2.12 10.34
C ASN A 30 4.39 -1.82 8.91
N MET A 31 3.89 -0.73 8.31
CA MET A 31 4.25 -0.34 6.94
C MET A 31 5.74 -0.02 6.82
N LEU A 32 6.32 0.68 7.81
CA LEU A 32 7.72 1.04 7.78
C LEU A 32 8.63 -0.18 7.94
N GLN A 33 8.38 -1.01 8.97
CA GLN A 33 9.22 -2.16 9.31
C GLN A 33 9.03 -3.35 8.37
N ASN A 34 7.80 -3.60 7.93
CA ASN A 34 7.45 -4.82 7.21
C ASN A 34 7.16 -4.60 5.72
N SER A 35 7.26 -3.36 5.23
CA SER A 35 7.09 -3.09 3.80
C SER A 35 8.21 -2.20 3.26
N ILE A 36 8.33 -0.96 3.75
CA ILE A 36 9.24 0.03 3.15
C ILE A 36 10.70 -0.41 3.32
N GLU A 37 11.17 -0.63 4.55
CA GLU A 37 12.56 -1.05 4.80
C GLU A 37 12.93 -2.34 4.07
N PRO A 38 12.10 -3.42 4.09
CA PRO A 38 12.39 -4.62 3.33
C PRO A 38 12.47 -4.42 1.83
N ILE A 39 11.60 -3.61 1.22
CA ILE A 39 11.63 -3.33 -0.24
C ILE A 39 12.95 -2.65 -0.60
N TYR A 40 13.40 -1.66 0.14
CA TYR A 40 14.66 -0.99 -0.14
C TYR A 40 15.89 -1.83 0.19
N ALA A 41 15.83 -2.67 1.21
CA ALA A 41 16.88 -3.67 1.48
C ALA A 41 16.96 -4.69 0.34
N PHE A 42 15.81 -5.11 -0.21
CA PHE A 42 15.77 -5.99 -1.39
C PHE A 42 16.35 -5.31 -2.64
N ALA A 43 16.04 -4.05 -2.88
CA ALA A 43 16.63 -3.26 -3.96
C ALA A 43 18.17 -3.19 -3.85
N ASP A 44 18.69 -2.97 -2.64
CA ASP A 44 20.13 -2.94 -2.37
C ASP A 44 20.80 -4.30 -2.65
N LEU A 45 20.16 -5.41 -2.21
CA LEU A 45 20.61 -6.77 -2.50
C LEU A 45 20.64 -7.10 -4.00
N LEU A 46 19.76 -6.49 -4.79
CA LEU A 46 19.77 -6.60 -6.26
C LEU A 46 20.86 -5.74 -6.92
N GLY A 47 21.69 -5.06 -6.17
CA GLY A 47 22.76 -4.19 -6.66
C GLY A 47 22.25 -2.88 -7.27
N LEU A 48 21.06 -2.44 -6.87
CA LEU A 48 20.51 -1.13 -7.24
C LEU A 48 21.10 -0.06 -6.31
N GLU A 49 22.41 0.15 -6.42
CA GLU A 49 23.18 1.04 -5.53
C GLU A 49 22.63 2.47 -5.53
N GLY A 50 22.67 3.11 -4.35
CA GLY A 50 22.27 4.51 -4.17
C GLY A 50 20.76 4.74 -4.05
N LEU A 51 19.94 3.69 -4.08
CA LEU A 51 18.49 3.79 -3.94
C LEU A 51 18.01 3.75 -2.49
N TYR A 52 18.86 3.28 -1.55
CA TYR A 52 18.47 3.21 -0.14
C TYR A 52 18.23 4.62 0.43
N PRO A 53 16.98 4.98 0.76
CA PRO A 53 16.60 6.36 1.04
C PRO A 53 16.78 6.67 2.54
N LYS A 54 18.03 6.59 3.02
CA LYS A 54 18.36 6.73 4.44
C LYS A 54 17.72 7.94 5.09
N ASP A 55 17.81 9.11 4.47
CA ASP A 55 17.33 10.36 5.05
C ASP A 55 15.79 10.39 5.13
N TYR A 56 15.10 9.82 4.14
CA TYR A 56 13.64 9.68 4.16
C TYR A 56 13.18 8.67 5.21
N LEU A 57 13.85 7.54 5.35
CA LEU A 57 13.56 6.55 6.39
C LEU A 57 13.77 7.16 7.78
N GLU A 58 14.86 7.89 7.99
CA GLU A 58 15.11 8.61 9.23
C GLU A 58 14.02 9.66 9.52
N TYR A 59 13.57 10.38 8.50
CA TYR A 59 12.47 11.34 8.61
C TYR A 59 11.17 10.66 9.03
N LEU A 60 10.80 9.54 8.38
CA LEU A 60 9.61 8.78 8.71
C LEU A 60 9.65 8.22 10.13
N TRP A 61 10.79 7.66 10.56
CA TRP A 61 10.99 7.20 11.93
C TRP A 61 10.84 8.35 12.92
N LYS A 62 11.41 9.51 12.66
CA LYS A 62 11.30 10.70 13.53
C LYS A 62 9.85 11.18 13.64
N LEU A 63 9.10 11.22 12.55
CA LEU A 63 7.67 11.57 12.59
C LEU A 63 6.87 10.58 13.42
N LEU A 64 7.11 9.29 13.26
CA LEU A 64 6.42 8.24 14.00
C LEU A 64 6.74 8.30 15.49
N ILE A 65 8.02 8.33 15.87
CA ILE A 65 8.47 8.33 17.26
C ILE A 65 8.00 9.58 18.02
N ARG A 66 7.87 10.72 17.36
CA ARG A 66 7.31 11.94 17.97
C ARG A 66 5.86 11.80 18.42
N ASN A 67 5.15 10.76 18.00
CA ASN A 67 3.81 10.42 18.47
C ASN A 67 3.82 9.46 19.67
N HIS A 68 5.00 8.93 20.09
CA HIS A 68 5.15 7.92 21.13
C HIS A 68 5.30 8.44 22.57
N PRO A 69 5.55 9.76 22.88
CA PRO A 69 5.50 10.19 24.27
C PRO A 69 4.23 9.65 24.94
N HIS A 70 4.36 9.17 26.18
CA HIS A 70 3.31 8.37 26.84
C HIS A 70 1.94 9.09 26.89
N ASP A 71 1.91 10.37 27.18
CA ASP A 71 0.65 11.15 27.21
C ASP A 71 0.03 11.31 25.82
N SER A 72 0.86 11.36 24.77
CA SER A 72 0.42 11.43 23.38
C SER A 72 -0.24 10.13 22.96
N ILE A 73 0.51 9.02 22.98
CA ILE A 73 0.00 7.73 22.45
C ILE A 73 -1.07 7.12 23.38
N CYS A 74 -1.02 7.38 24.70
CA CYS A 74 -2.05 6.98 25.64
C CYS A 74 -3.36 7.77 25.46
N GLY A 75 -3.32 8.93 24.81
CA GLY A 75 -4.51 9.71 24.50
C GLY A 75 -5.02 10.55 25.66
N CYS A 76 -4.21 10.81 26.70
CA CYS A 76 -4.58 11.58 27.89
C CYS A 76 -4.13 13.04 27.86
N GLY A 77 -3.42 13.45 26.81
CA GLY A 77 -3.08 14.86 26.59
C GLY A 77 -4.26 15.72 26.15
N THR A 78 -4.01 17.01 25.90
CA THR A 78 -5.04 17.94 25.39
C THR A 78 -5.39 17.64 23.93
N ASP A 79 -6.58 18.09 23.49
CA ASP A 79 -7.01 17.94 22.09
C ASP A 79 -6.04 18.56 21.09
N ALA A 80 -5.43 19.70 21.44
CA ALA A 80 -4.43 20.36 20.60
C ALA A 80 -3.20 19.47 20.34
N VAL A 81 -2.73 18.71 21.35
CA VAL A 81 -1.63 17.75 21.20
C VAL A 81 -2.03 16.63 20.24
N HIS A 82 -3.25 16.10 20.40
CA HIS A 82 -3.72 15.00 19.55
C HIS A 82 -3.97 15.44 18.11
N LYS A 83 -4.44 16.67 17.90
CA LYS A 83 -4.51 17.24 16.55
C LYS A 83 -3.14 17.34 15.87
N ASN A 84 -2.11 17.75 16.61
CA ASN A 84 -0.73 17.74 16.10
C ASN A 84 -0.23 16.32 15.78
N MET A 85 -0.71 15.30 16.52
CA MET A 85 -0.40 13.89 16.19
C MET A 85 -1.06 13.47 14.87
N GLU A 86 -2.32 13.86 14.68
CA GLU A 86 -3.06 13.60 13.43
C GLU A 86 -2.35 14.22 12.23
N ASP A 87 -1.89 15.48 12.35
CA ASP A 87 -1.12 16.16 11.31
C ASP A 87 0.21 15.46 11.01
N ARG A 88 0.90 14.95 12.05
CA ARG A 88 2.13 14.16 11.87
C ARG A 88 1.87 12.83 11.18
N PHE A 89 0.78 12.13 11.54
CA PHE A 89 0.39 10.90 10.86
C PHE A 89 -0.01 11.15 9.41
N ALA A 90 -0.73 12.23 9.12
CA ALA A 90 -1.10 12.57 7.74
C ALA A 90 0.14 12.78 6.86
N ARG A 91 1.11 13.58 7.32
CA ARG A 91 2.39 13.76 6.61
C ARG A 91 3.18 12.47 6.50
N TRP A 92 3.15 11.64 7.53
CA TRP A 92 3.81 10.35 7.53
C TRP A 92 3.20 9.42 6.47
N GLU A 93 1.87 9.32 6.43
CA GLU A 93 1.12 8.46 5.50
C GLU A 93 1.36 8.85 4.04
N GLU A 94 1.38 10.16 3.75
CA GLU A 94 1.68 10.69 2.42
C GLU A 94 3.12 10.33 2.01
N ALA A 95 4.11 10.69 2.81
CA ALA A 95 5.51 10.45 2.49
C ALA A 95 5.85 8.95 2.42
N ALA A 96 5.28 8.13 3.31
CA ALA A 96 5.50 6.69 3.34
C ALA A 96 4.85 5.99 2.14
N GLY A 97 3.66 6.44 1.72
CA GLY A 97 2.98 5.93 0.54
C GLY A 97 3.80 6.13 -0.72
N GLU A 98 4.27 7.35 -0.96
CA GLU A 98 5.14 7.67 -2.10
C GLU A 98 6.45 6.87 -2.06
N LEU A 99 7.10 6.81 -0.89
CA LEU A 99 8.36 6.08 -0.76
C LEU A 99 8.20 4.59 -1.06
N LEU A 100 7.13 3.94 -0.56
CA LEU A 100 6.87 2.54 -0.85
C LEU A 100 6.62 2.32 -2.35
N HIS A 101 5.81 3.19 -2.95
CA HIS A 101 5.50 3.12 -4.38
C HIS A 101 6.76 3.26 -5.24
N ASP A 102 7.58 4.28 -4.99
CA ASP A 102 8.84 4.51 -5.70
C ASP A 102 9.81 3.31 -5.60
N GLY A 103 9.91 2.70 -4.41
CA GLY A 103 10.73 1.51 -4.19
C GLY A 103 10.25 0.31 -5.00
N MET A 104 8.95 0.04 -4.96
CA MET A 104 8.34 -1.06 -5.72
C MET A 104 8.46 -0.83 -7.23
N ASP A 105 8.18 0.36 -7.72
CA ASP A 105 8.28 0.73 -9.13
C ASP A 105 9.72 0.64 -9.67
N THR A 106 10.68 1.07 -8.86
CA THR A 106 12.09 0.98 -9.23
C THR A 106 12.51 -0.46 -9.47
N ILE A 107 12.10 -1.39 -8.59
CA ILE A 107 12.40 -2.81 -8.78
C ILE A 107 11.57 -3.37 -9.96
N ALA A 108 10.28 -3.07 -10.01
CA ALA A 108 9.38 -3.55 -11.07
C ALA A 108 9.86 -3.12 -12.47
N SER A 109 10.41 -1.92 -12.61
CA SER A 109 10.98 -1.42 -13.87
C SER A 109 12.16 -2.24 -14.40
N ARG A 110 12.79 -3.08 -13.57
CA ARG A 110 13.90 -3.98 -13.94
C ARG A 110 13.42 -5.39 -14.28
N ILE A 111 12.15 -5.70 -14.05
CA ILE A 111 11.58 -7.00 -14.36
C ILE A 111 11.33 -7.08 -15.87
N THR A 112 11.94 -8.06 -16.51
CA THR A 112 11.76 -8.31 -17.93
C THR A 112 10.88 -9.54 -18.15
N ARG A 113 9.77 -9.35 -18.84
CA ARG A 113 8.83 -10.39 -19.22
C ARG A 113 8.82 -10.57 -20.74
N LYS A 114 9.10 -11.78 -21.23
CA LYS A 114 9.12 -12.08 -22.68
C LYS A 114 7.73 -12.12 -23.31
N ASP A 115 6.71 -12.39 -22.50
CA ASP A 115 5.31 -12.51 -22.90
C ASP A 115 4.53 -11.17 -22.84
N MET A 116 5.18 -10.10 -22.38
CA MET A 116 4.60 -8.76 -22.25
C MET A 116 4.78 -7.95 -23.53
N LYS A 117 3.71 -7.37 -24.03
CA LYS A 117 3.68 -6.44 -25.16
C LYS A 117 3.74 -4.99 -24.64
N LYS A 118 3.92 -4.04 -25.58
CA LYS A 118 4.05 -2.62 -25.27
C LYS A 118 2.84 -2.03 -24.53
N ASP A 119 1.64 -2.52 -24.83
CA ASP A 119 0.39 -2.03 -24.27
C ASP A 119 -0.16 -2.90 -23.12
N ASP A 120 0.65 -3.84 -22.63
CA ASP A 120 0.33 -4.65 -21.46
C ASP A 120 0.91 -3.99 -20.20
N TYR A 121 0.31 -4.29 -19.04
CA TYR A 121 0.76 -3.80 -17.74
C TYR A 121 1.38 -4.94 -16.92
N LEU A 122 2.47 -4.62 -16.24
CA LEU A 122 3.08 -5.51 -15.26
C LEU A 122 2.40 -5.31 -13.90
N VAL A 123 1.91 -6.41 -13.33
CA VAL A 123 1.40 -6.46 -11.97
C VAL A 123 2.39 -7.25 -11.12
N THR A 124 2.82 -6.69 -10.00
CA THR A 124 3.72 -7.36 -9.05
C THR A 124 3.07 -7.49 -7.69
N VAL A 125 3.20 -8.67 -7.07
CA VAL A 125 2.74 -8.93 -5.70
C VAL A 125 3.95 -9.34 -4.86
N TRP A 126 4.16 -8.65 -3.76
CA TRP A 126 5.36 -8.74 -2.96
C TRP A 126 5.12 -9.49 -1.65
N ASN A 127 6.07 -10.33 -1.28
CA ASN A 127 6.17 -10.93 0.03
C ASN A 127 7.45 -10.41 0.71
N THR A 128 7.27 -9.51 1.65
CA THR A 128 8.35 -8.89 2.42
C THR A 128 8.63 -9.61 3.74
N THR A 129 8.11 -10.82 3.91
CA THR A 129 8.31 -11.62 5.11
C THR A 129 9.36 -12.71 4.90
N GLU A 130 9.79 -13.33 5.98
CA GLU A 130 10.78 -14.42 5.98
C GLU A 130 10.18 -15.81 5.68
N GLU A 131 8.87 -15.91 5.50
CA GLU A 131 8.17 -17.15 5.21
C GLU A 131 7.51 -17.12 3.83
N THR A 132 7.35 -18.30 3.20
CA THR A 132 6.54 -18.43 1.99
C THR A 132 5.09 -18.05 2.28
N ARG A 133 4.47 -17.26 1.41
CA ARG A 133 3.13 -16.75 1.61
C ARG A 133 2.21 -17.10 0.46
N SER A 134 1.00 -17.50 0.85
CA SER A 134 -0.15 -17.65 -0.06
C SER A 134 -1.32 -16.88 0.52
N GLY A 135 -2.16 -16.31 -0.32
CA GLY A 135 -3.33 -15.56 0.13
C GLY A 135 -4.00 -14.75 -0.96
N ILE A 136 -5.00 -13.97 -0.56
CA ILE A 136 -5.67 -13.07 -1.48
C ILE A 136 -4.93 -11.73 -1.49
N ALA A 137 -4.46 -11.34 -2.68
CA ALA A 137 -3.92 -10.01 -2.92
C ALA A 137 -5.00 -9.11 -3.52
N ARG A 138 -5.03 -7.84 -3.06
CA ARG A 138 -5.92 -6.80 -3.57
C ARG A 138 -5.14 -5.86 -4.44
N LEU A 139 -5.69 -5.60 -5.63
CA LEU A 139 -5.11 -4.75 -6.65
C LEU A 139 -6.10 -3.65 -7.01
N SER A 140 -5.66 -2.41 -7.03
CA SER A 140 -6.40 -1.31 -7.64
C SER A 140 -5.89 -1.10 -9.05
N VAL A 141 -6.55 -1.71 -10.02
CA VAL A 141 -6.20 -1.59 -11.43
C VAL A 141 -6.78 -0.29 -11.98
N ARG A 142 -5.91 0.70 -12.22
CA ARG A 142 -6.27 2.02 -12.74
C ARG A 142 -5.94 2.11 -14.21
N ILE A 143 -6.96 2.34 -15.01
CA ILE A 143 -6.84 2.38 -16.46
C ILE A 143 -7.29 3.76 -16.93
N PRO A 144 -6.42 4.51 -17.64
CA PRO A 144 -6.81 5.79 -18.22
C PRO A 144 -8.06 5.67 -19.08
N GLU A 145 -9.03 6.57 -18.89
CA GLU A 145 -10.30 6.55 -19.66
C GLU A 145 -10.06 6.60 -21.17
N GLU A 146 -8.98 7.28 -21.59
CA GLU A 146 -8.57 7.38 -23.00
C GLU A 146 -8.32 6.01 -23.64
N GLU A 147 -7.93 5.01 -22.86
CA GLU A 147 -7.65 3.66 -23.34
C GLU A 147 -8.91 2.86 -23.66
N ARG A 148 -10.09 3.33 -23.24
CA ARG A 148 -11.43 2.72 -23.48
C ARG A 148 -11.46 1.22 -23.23
N MET A 149 -10.77 0.78 -22.17
CA MET A 149 -10.68 -0.64 -21.84
C MET A 149 -12.02 -1.14 -21.27
N LYS A 150 -12.59 -2.18 -21.84
CA LYS A 150 -13.83 -2.80 -21.36
C LYS A 150 -13.57 -3.78 -20.22
N GLY A 151 -12.39 -4.43 -20.25
CA GLY A 151 -11.97 -5.38 -19.26
C GLY A 151 -10.52 -5.80 -19.50
N PHE A 152 -10.06 -6.72 -18.68
CA PHE A 152 -8.69 -7.23 -18.74
C PHE A 152 -8.64 -8.73 -18.42
N ALA A 153 -7.49 -9.34 -18.69
CA ALA A 153 -7.13 -10.69 -18.26
C ALA A 153 -5.76 -10.62 -17.58
N LEU A 154 -5.53 -11.49 -16.63
CA LEU A 154 -4.24 -11.65 -15.95
C LEU A 154 -3.61 -12.97 -16.37
N THR A 155 -2.33 -12.98 -16.74
CA THR A 155 -1.60 -14.21 -17.07
C THR A 155 -0.32 -14.34 -16.26
N ASP A 156 0.00 -15.57 -15.85
CA ASP A 156 1.27 -15.88 -15.19
C ASP A 156 2.46 -15.92 -16.17
N GLU A 157 3.65 -16.28 -15.68
CA GLU A 157 4.87 -16.41 -16.49
C GLU A 157 4.82 -17.53 -17.53
N ASN A 158 3.92 -18.50 -17.36
CA ASN A 158 3.70 -19.62 -18.28
C ASN A 158 2.57 -19.33 -19.29
N GLY A 159 1.98 -18.11 -19.22
CA GLY A 159 0.86 -17.69 -20.07
C GLY A 159 -0.49 -18.31 -19.68
N ARG A 160 -0.59 -18.86 -18.46
CA ARG A 160 -1.87 -19.38 -17.92
C ARG A 160 -2.69 -18.24 -17.38
N ASP A 161 -3.99 -18.28 -17.66
CA ASP A 161 -4.94 -17.31 -17.12
C ASP A 161 -5.05 -17.46 -15.59
N ILE A 162 -4.94 -16.33 -14.90
CA ILE A 162 -5.12 -16.23 -13.45
C ILE A 162 -6.54 -15.79 -13.17
N PRO A 163 -7.32 -16.59 -12.42
CA PRO A 163 -8.65 -16.21 -11.99
C PRO A 163 -8.60 -15.00 -11.06
N PHE A 164 -9.51 -14.07 -11.24
CA PHE A 164 -9.65 -12.89 -10.39
C PHE A 164 -11.13 -12.51 -10.25
N GLU A 165 -11.43 -11.75 -9.21
CA GLU A 165 -12.74 -11.16 -8.98
C GLU A 165 -12.62 -9.65 -8.91
N VAL A 166 -13.49 -8.92 -9.63
CA VAL A 166 -13.64 -7.48 -9.48
C VAL A 166 -14.69 -7.23 -8.42
N VAL A 167 -14.27 -6.68 -7.29
CA VAL A 167 -15.13 -6.43 -6.13
C VAL A 167 -15.66 -5.00 -6.08
N GLY A 168 -15.16 -4.12 -6.94
CA GLY A 168 -15.61 -2.74 -7.10
C GLY A 168 -15.14 -2.12 -8.38
N LYS A 169 -15.93 -1.19 -8.95
CA LYS A 169 -15.55 -0.37 -10.09
C LYS A 169 -16.04 1.05 -9.85
N TYR A 170 -15.15 2.02 -10.04
CA TYR A 170 -15.48 3.45 -9.91
C TYR A 170 -14.54 4.29 -10.76
N ARG A 171 -14.87 5.56 -10.90
CA ARG A 171 -14.00 6.55 -11.56
C ARG A 171 -13.27 7.38 -10.53
N GLU A 172 -12.00 7.60 -10.79
CA GLU A 172 -11.18 8.51 -10.01
C GLU A 172 -10.20 9.26 -10.91
N ALA A 173 -9.75 10.43 -10.45
CA ALA A 173 -8.68 11.15 -11.10
C ALA A 173 -7.35 10.80 -10.43
N MET A 174 -6.44 10.19 -11.18
CA MET A 174 -5.09 9.91 -10.75
C MET A 174 -4.20 11.11 -11.00
N ARG A 175 -3.39 11.50 -10.02
CA ARG A 175 -2.41 12.56 -10.19
C ARG A 175 -1.26 12.07 -11.07
N SER A 176 -1.03 12.76 -12.16
CA SER A 176 0.17 12.56 -12.99
C SER A 176 1.24 13.55 -12.57
N THR A 177 2.41 13.06 -12.19
CA THR A 177 3.57 13.87 -11.87
C THR A 177 4.57 13.82 -13.02
N SER A 178 5.20 14.95 -13.31
CA SER A 178 6.26 15.04 -14.31
C SER A 178 7.39 15.91 -13.75
N PRO A 179 8.66 15.52 -13.90
CA PRO A 179 9.78 16.32 -13.45
C PRO A 179 9.97 17.62 -14.26
N ILE A 180 9.33 17.71 -15.42
CA ILE A 180 9.50 18.83 -16.37
C ILE A 180 8.21 19.62 -16.65
N ASN A 181 7.05 19.11 -16.28
CA ASN A 181 5.75 19.73 -16.50
C ASN A 181 5.00 19.91 -15.17
N LEU A 182 3.99 20.80 -15.19
CA LEU A 182 3.07 20.91 -14.08
C LEU A 182 2.34 19.57 -13.86
N PRO A 183 2.05 19.20 -12.60
CA PRO A 183 1.24 18.01 -12.32
C PRO A 183 -0.12 18.15 -12.99
N GLY A 184 -0.56 17.05 -13.58
CA GLY A 184 -1.86 16.92 -14.23
C GLY A 184 -2.74 15.90 -13.53
N TRP A 185 -3.93 15.73 -14.04
CA TRP A 185 -4.87 14.70 -13.62
C TRP A 185 -5.22 13.83 -14.82
N ILE A 186 -5.31 12.54 -14.60
CA ILE A 186 -5.71 11.54 -15.59
C ILE A 186 -6.96 10.86 -15.03
N ASP A 187 -8.07 11.00 -15.74
CA ASP A 187 -9.29 10.28 -15.37
C ASP A 187 -9.12 8.80 -15.68
N CYS A 188 -9.37 7.98 -14.69
CA CYS A 188 -9.17 6.53 -14.74
C CYS A 188 -10.47 5.80 -14.36
N ASP A 189 -10.73 4.69 -15.07
CA ASP A 189 -11.59 3.64 -14.58
C ASP A 189 -10.76 2.77 -13.62
N THR A 190 -11.19 2.68 -12.37
CA THR A 190 -10.51 1.90 -11.32
C THR A 190 -11.30 0.65 -11.02
N PHE A 191 -10.62 -0.50 -11.07
CA PHE A 191 -11.17 -1.81 -10.77
C PHE A 191 -10.49 -2.34 -9.51
N GLU A 192 -11.24 -2.44 -8.42
CA GLU A 192 -10.78 -3.14 -7.22
C GLU A 192 -10.86 -4.64 -7.46
N THR A 193 -9.71 -5.28 -7.48
CA THR A 193 -9.58 -6.66 -7.94
C THR A 193 -8.96 -7.52 -6.84
N GLU A 194 -9.50 -8.71 -6.62
CA GLU A 194 -8.94 -9.72 -5.72
C GLU A 194 -8.43 -10.90 -6.55
N ILE A 195 -7.18 -11.33 -6.26
CA ILE A 195 -6.54 -12.50 -6.88
C ILE A 195 -6.01 -13.43 -5.81
N LEU A 196 -6.10 -14.73 -6.04
CA LEU A 196 -5.39 -15.71 -5.23
C LEU A 196 -3.95 -15.82 -5.73
N VAL A 197 -3.01 -15.59 -4.82
CA VAL A 197 -1.58 -15.80 -5.08
C VAL A 197 -1.07 -16.93 -4.18
N GLU A 198 -0.22 -17.79 -4.73
CA GLU A 198 0.28 -18.97 -4.04
C GLU A 198 1.80 -18.99 -4.05
N ASP A 199 2.37 -19.49 -2.96
CA ASP A 199 3.78 -19.81 -2.80
C ASP A 199 4.77 -18.69 -3.17
N ILE A 200 4.44 -17.44 -2.82
CA ILE A 200 5.40 -16.36 -2.97
C ILE A 200 6.56 -16.58 -2.00
N ALA A 201 7.76 -16.73 -2.54
CA ALA A 201 8.96 -16.99 -1.77
C ALA A 201 9.23 -15.88 -0.72
N PRO A 202 9.94 -16.20 0.38
CA PRO A 202 10.41 -15.20 1.34
C PRO A 202 11.21 -14.09 0.67
N MET A 203 11.01 -12.85 1.09
CA MET A 203 11.67 -11.67 0.52
C MET A 203 11.66 -11.69 -1.01
N GLY A 204 10.50 -12.02 -1.58
CA GLY A 204 10.33 -12.22 -3.01
C GLY A 204 9.07 -11.59 -3.56
N TYR A 205 8.84 -11.83 -4.82
CA TYR A 205 7.62 -11.38 -5.51
C TYR A 205 7.15 -12.40 -6.54
N THR A 206 5.90 -12.27 -6.94
CA THR A 206 5.37 -12.88 -8.15
C THR A 206 4.90 -11.79 -9.11
N SER A 207 4.83 -12.09 -10.40
CA SER A 207 4.39 -11.11 -11.39
C SER A 207 3.40 -11.70 -12.38
N PHE A 208 2.44 -10.86 -12.77
CA PHE A 208 1.43 -11.18 -13.75
C PHE A 208 1.44 -10.13 -14.86
N VAL A 209 1.03 -10.52 -16.05
CA VAL A 209 0.79 -9.59 -17.15
C VAL A 209 -0.70 -9.35 -17.27
N LEU A 210 -1.08 -8.08 -17.12
CA LEU A 210 -2.44 -7.62 -17.35
C LEU A 210 -2.56 -7.23 -18.82
N LYS A 211 -3.46 -7.90 -19.52
CA LYS A 211 -3.74 -7.71 -20.95
C LYS A 211 -5.12 -7.11 -21.14
N LYS A 212 -5.25 -6.17 -22.04
CA LYS A 212 -6.53 -5.58 -22.41
C LYS A 212 -7.46 -6.64 -22.99
N SER A 213 -8.75 -6.55 -22.64
CA SER A 213 -9.80 -7.42 -23.14
C SER A 213 -10.98 -6.59 -23.64
N GLU A 214 -11.56 -7.00 -24.77
CA GLU A 214 -12.81 -6.43 -25.29
C GLU A 214 -14.04 -6.96 -24.51
N ARG A 215 -13.85 -8.00 -23.70
CA ARG A 215 -14.91 -8.58 -22.87
C ARG A 215 -14.99 -7.80 -21.58
N GLU A 216 -16.18 -7.34 -21.24
CA GLU A 216 -16.44 -6.74 -19.92
C GLU A 216 -16.15 -7.72 -18.80
N VAL A 217 -15.54 -7.21 -17.72
CA VAL A 217 -15.34 -7.96 -16.49
C VAL A 217 -16.54 -7.70 -15.58
N PRO A 218 -17.26 -8.74 -15.16
CA PRO A 218 -18.38 -8.57 -14.25
C PRO A 218 -17.88 -8.11 -12.86
N VAL A 219 -18.62 -7.18 -12.25
CA VAL A 219 -18.37 -6.75 -10.87
C VAL A 219 -19.15 -7.68 -9.93
N CYS A 220 -18.45 -8.38 -9.05
CA CYS A 220 -19.03 -9.40 -8.17
C CYS A 220 -19.78 -8.84 -6.95
N ARG A 221 -19.59 -7.55 -6.62
CA ARG A 221 -20.33 -6.85 -5.56
C ARG A 221 -20.90 -5.55 -6.10
N GLU A 222 -22.22 -5.35 -5.91
CA GLU A 222 -22.82 -4.03 -6.11
C GLU A 222 -22.24 -3.02 -5.12
N GLU A 223 -22.06 -1.79 -5.58
CA GLU A 223 -21.48 -0.69 -4.85
C GLU A 223 -22.12 -0.54 -3.45
N SER A 224 -21.35 -0.83 -2.41
CA SER A 224 -21.58 -0.17 -1.15
C SER A 224 -21.00 1.24 -1.29
N THR A 225 -21.87 2.25 -1.38
CA THR A 225 -21.47 3.66 -1.31
C THR A 225 -20.44 3.84 -0.20
N PRO A 226 -19.26 4.41 -0.49
CA PRO A 226 -18.26 4.60 0.56
C PRO A 226 -18.87 5.49 1.64
N VAL A 227 -19.00 4.96 2.85
CA VAL A 227 -19.35 5.75 4.02
C VAL A 227 -18.19 6.70 4.23
N ARG A 228 -18.40 7.96 3.85
CA ARG A 228 -17.47 9.04 4.21
C ARG A 228 -17.55 9.21 5.73
N THR A 229 -16.54 8.73 6.42
CA THR A 229 -16.27 9.06 7.83
C THR A 229 -15.32 10.24 7.90
#